data_ba31e7c9ebe58db2425fc44cf328ab8b
#
_entry.id   ba31e7c9ebe58db2425fc44cf328ab8b
#
_cell.length_a   1.000
_cell.length_b   1.000
_cell.length_c   1.000
_cell.angle_alpha   90.00
_cell.angle_beta   90.00
_cell.angle_gamma   90.00
#
_symmetry.space_group_name_H-M   'P 1'
#
loop_
_entity.id
_entity.type
_entity.pdbx_description
1 polymer ?
#
loop_
_entity_poly.entity_id
_entity_poly.type
_entity_poly.pdbx_seq_one_letter_code
_entity_poly.pdbx_strand_id
1 'polypeptide(L)'
;MAEIDRSLIGQWGPDGRLRVEAGKIGEFAKAVKDDNPAYREGDAPPAPPTFLMTIAHWLGTLGETRQGMKLDYRRLLHGEQEFEYVRPIRAGDVLTFRSRTKDVLQKEGKRGGTMTFVIGETEFRNQHGDVVAYMRNTAIETADAVKG
;
A
#
# COMPACT_ATOMS: atom_id res chain seq x y z
N MET A 1 22.31 3.75 7.00
CA MET A 1 22.00 2.33 6.75
C MET A 1 20.69 1.99 7.45
N ALA A 2 19.83 1.26 6.80
CA ALA A 2 18.57 0.82 7.41
C ALA A 2 18.82 -0.04 8.66
N GLU A 3 18.20 0.30 9.78
CA GLU A 3 18.11 -0.60 10.93
C GLU A 3 16.89 -1.49 10.75
N ILE A 4 17.11 -2.80 10.71
CA ILE A 4 16.09 -3.80 10.42
C ILE A 4 15.94 -4.73 11.61
N ASP A 5 14.79 -4.70 12.26
CA ASP A 5 14.41 -5.76 13.20
C ASP A 5 13.83 -6.94 12.44
N ARG A 6 14.66 -7.93 12.15
CA ARG A 6 14.24 -9.10 11.37
C ARG A 6 13.22 -9.99 12.08
N SER A 7 13.07 -9.86 13.41
CA SER A 7 12.07 -10.61 14.16
C SER A 7 10.64 -10.21 13.82
N LEU A 8 10.45 -8.99 13.29
CA LEU A 8 9.15 -8.44 12.91
C LEU A 8 8.75 -8.78 11.47
N ILE A 9 9.66 -9.34 10.66
CA ILE A 9 9.35 -9.75 9.28
C ILE A 9 8.29 -10.86 9.32
N GLY A 10 7.22 -10.67 8.53
CA GLY A 10 6.10 -11.59 8.44
C GLY A 10 5.02 -11.39 9.51
N GLN A 11 5.27 -10.62 10.56
CA GLN A 11 4.27 -10.34 11.59
C GLN A 11 3.26 -9.30 11.11
N TRP A 12 1.97 -9.60 11.27
CA TRP A 12 0.89 -8.67 10.96
C TRP A 12 0.81 -7.57 12.01
N GLY A 13 0.65 -6.34 11.55
CA GLY A 13 0.33 -5.20 12.38
C GLY A 13 -1.15 -5.15 12.79
N PRO A 14 -1.57 -4.09 13.47
CA PRO A 14 -2.95 -3.91 13.91
C PRO A 14 -3.91 -3.75 12.72
N ASP A 15 -5.18 -4.08 12.95
CA ASP A 15 -6.22 -3.90 11.95
C ASP A 15 -6.60 -2.42 11.79
N GLY A 16 -6.72 -2.00 10.53
CA GLY A 16 -7.34 -0.75 10.14
C GLY A 16 -8.69 -0.99 9.49
N ARG A 17 -9.47 0.06 9.30
CA ARG A 17 -10.80 0.01 8.71
C ARG A 17 -10.98 1.08 7.65
N LEU A 18 -11.49 0.70 6.49
CA LEU A 18 -11.83 1.60 5.39
C LEU A 18 -13.29 1.42 4.99
N ARG A 19 -14.07 2.49 5.08
CA ARG A 19 -15.39 2.56 4.46
C ARG A 19 -15.23 2.97 3.00
N VAL A 20 -15.73 2.15 2.08
CA VAL A 20 -15.72 2.47 0.67
C VAL A 20 -16.95 3.31 0.34
N GLU A 21 -16.76 4.60 0.08
CA GLU A 21 -17.84 5.56 -0.14
C GLU A 21 -17.88 5.97 -1.61
N ALA A 22 -19.09 6.08 -2.18
CA ALA A 22 -19.28 6.44 -3.58
C ALA A 22 -18.67 7.81 -3.92
N GLY A 23 -18.81 8.79 -3.02
CA GLY A 23 -18.23 10.12 -3.19
C GLY A 23 -16.71 10.09 -3.29
N LYS A 24 -16.05 9.27 -2.46
CA LYS A 24 -14.59 9.09 -2.48
C LYS A 24 -14.11 8.39 -3.74
N ILE A 25 -14.87 7.42 -4.25
CA ILE A 25 -14.58 6.77 -5.55
C ILE A 25 -14.60 7.82 -6.66
N GLY A 26 -15.64 8.66 -6.71
CA GLY A 26 -15.78 9.73 -7.70
C GLY A 26 -14.65 10.76 -7.63
N GLU A 27 -14.28 11.21 -6.43
CA GLU A 27 -13.17 12.13 -6.21
C GLU A 27 -11.84 11.52 -6.64
N PHE A 28 -11.59 10.26 -6.28
CA PHE A 28 -10.38 9.54 -6.67
C PHE A 28 -10.28 9.38 -8.18
N ALA A 29 -11.34 8.95 -8.85
CA ALA A 29 -11.39 8.83 -10.31
C ALA A 29 -11.06 10.16 -10.98
N LYS A 30 -11.62 11.27 -10.49
CA LYS A 30 -11.32 12.61 -10.97
C LYS A 30 -9.84 12.98 -10.76
N ALA A 31 -9.29 12.65 -9.60
CA ALA A 31 -7.89 12.96 -9.27
C ALA A 31 -6.90 12.23 -10.19
N VAL A 32 -7.18 10.99 -10.56
CA VAL A 32 -6.36 10.21 -11.50
C VAL A 32 -6.75 10.43 -12.97
N LYS A 33 -7.69 11.36 -13.23
CA LYS A 33 -8.18 11.71 -14.57
C LYS A 33 -8.82 10.55 -15.32
N ASP A 34 -9.51 9.68 -14.59
CA ASP A 34 -10.27 8.58 -15.18
C ASP A 34 -11.74 8.99 -15.32
N ASP A 35 -12.16 9.19 -16.56
CA ASP A 35 -13.52 9.65 -16.90
C ASP A 35 -14.52 8.51 -17.11
N ASN A 36 -14.16 7.27 -16.80
CA ASN A 36 -15.07 6.14 -16.92
C ASN A 36 -16.34 6.40 -16.09
N PRO A 37 -17.53 6.42 -16.72
CA PRO A 37 -18.79 6.70 -16.04
C PRO A 37 -19.11 5.66 -14.96
N ALA A 38 -18.59 4.45 -15.05
CA ALA A 38 -18.81 3.39 -14.05
C ALA A 38 -18.44 3.83 -12.62
N TYR A 39 -17.49 4.77 -12.47
CA TYR A 39 -17.09 5.27 -11.15
C TYR A 39 -18.03 6.34 -10.57
N ARG A 40 -19.01 6.78 -11.34
CA ARG A 40 -19.93 7.88 -10.95
C ARG A 40 -21.39 7.51 -11.02
N GLU A 41 -21.72 6.41 -11.65
CA GLU A 41 -23.09 5.98 -11.91
C GLU A 41 -23.52 4.86 -10.95
N GLY A 42 -24.82 4.88 -10.60
CA GLY A 42 -25.43 3.87 -9.75
C GLY A 42 -25.11 4.05 -8.25
N ASP A 43 -25.74 3.21 -7.44
CA ASP A 43 -25.66 3.30 -5.97
C ASP A 43 -24.38 2.67 -5.40
N ALA A 44 -23.77 1.73 -6.13
CA ALA A 44 -22.61 0.99 -5.71
C ALA A 44 -21.51 0.95 -6.80
N PRO A 45 -20.93 2.11 -7.20
CA PRO A 45 -19.87 2.13 -8.18
C PRO A 45 -18.67 1.29 -7.71
N PRO A 46 -17.93 0.65 -8.65
CA PRO A 46 -16.73 -0.09 -8.31
C PRO A 46 -15.60 0.87 -7.93
N ALA A 47 -14.69 0.41 -7.09
CA ALA A 47 -13.47 1.15 -6.79
C ALA A 47 -12.50 1.10 -7.99
N PRO A 48 -11.86 2.23 -8.36
CA PRO A 48 -10.79 2.23 -9.36
C PRO A 48 -9.61 1.34 -8.95
N PRO A 49 -8.81 0.83 -9.91
CA PRO A 49 -7.77 -0.16 -9.64
C PRO A 49 -6.73 0.23 -8.58
N THR A 50 -6.44 1.51 -8.40
CA THR A 50 -5.46 2.00 -7.43
C THR A 50 -6.08 2.66 -6.20
N PHE A 51 -7.40 2.58 -6.05
CA PHE A 51 -8.16 3.22 -4.96
C PHE A 51 -7.66 2.84 -3.56
N LEU A 52 -7.16 1.62 -3.38
CA LEU A 52 -6.67 1.15 -2.08
C LEU A 52 -5.45 1.93 -1.56
N MET A 53 -4.73 2.67 -2.42
CA MET A 53 -3.67 3.59 -1.98
C MET A 53 -4.20 4.72 -1.09
N THR A 54 -5.49 4.98 -1.11
CA THR A 54 -6.12 6.03 -0.30
C THR A 54 -6.00 5.81 1.20
N ILE A 55 -5.80 4.57 1.66
CA ILE A 55 -5.56 4.27 3.07
C ILE A 55 -4.36 5.04 3.63
N ALA A 56 -3.36 5.27 2.79
CA ALA A 56 -2.15 6.00 3.16
C ALA A 56 -2.46 7.47 3.52
N HIS A 57 -3.35 8.12 2.75
CA HIS A 57 -3.72 9.50 2.93
C HIS A 57 -4.81 9.71 3.99
N TRP A 58 -5.89 8.93 3.90
CA TRP A 58 -7.06 9.16 4.74
C TRP A 58 -6.91 8.60 6.14
N LEU A 59 -6.10 7.57 6.31
CA LEU A 59 -5.95 6.88 7.60
C LEU A 59 -4.55 7.05 8.19
N GLY A 60 -3.63 7.71 7.48
CA GLY A 60 -2.28 7.97 7.98
C GLY A 60 -1.42 6.72 8.16
N THR A 61 -1.73 5.64 7.44
CA THR A 61 -1.12 4.31 7.66
C THR A 61 0.25 4.11 7.00
N LEU A 62 0.82 5.13 6.35
CA LEU A 62 2.10 5.02 5.65
C LEU A 62 3.27 4.51 6.51
N GLY A 63 3.22 4.75 7.82
CA GLY A 63 4.24 4.29 8.77
C GLY A 63 4.03 2.88 9.30
N GLU A 64 2.80 2.38 9.27
CA GLU A 64 2.44 1.11 9.94
C GLU A 64 2.95 -0.13 9.20
N THR A 65 3.13 -0.03 7.88
CA THR A 65 3.69 -1.11 7.05
C THR A 65 5.19 -1.31 7.22
N ARG A 66 5.83 -0.49 8.06
CA ARG A 66 7.28 -0.47 8.25
C ARG A 66 7.69 -0.68 9.70
N GLN A 67 6.85 -1.39 10.47
CA GLN A 67 7.18 -1.71 11.86
C GLN A 67 8.55 -2.39 11.95
N GLY A 68 9.38 -1.90 12.90
CA GLY A 68 10.73 -2.40 13.09
C GLY A 68 11.76 -1.96 12.04
N MET A 69 11.39 -1.03 11.16
CA MET A 69 12.27 -0.52 10.12
C MET A 69 12.52 0.97 10.32
N LYS A 70 13.78 1.34 10.50
CA LYS A 70 14.22 2.75 10.45
C LYS A 70 14.89 2.99 9.11
N LEU A 71 14.14 3.62 8.19
CA LEU A 71 14.62 3.97 6.85
C LEU A 71 14.94 5.46 6.78
N ASP A 72 15.99 5.80 6.05
CA ASP A 72 16.30 7.21 5.75
C ASP A 72 15.48 7.66 4.54
N TYR A 73 14.46 8.49 4.78
CA TYR A 73 13.56 9.02 3.74
C TYR A 73 14.27 9.79 2.63
N ARG A 74 15.45 10.36 2.90
CA ARG A 74 16.26 11.07 1.88
C ARG A 74 16.86 10.11 0.85
N ARG A 75 16.89 8.82 1.17
CA ARG A 75 17.44 7.74 0.34
C ARG A 75 16.38 6.75 -0.12
N LEU A 76 15.10 7.07 0.13
CA LEU A 76 14.00 6.17 -0.13
C LEU A 76 13.39 6.39 -1.51
N LEU A 77 13.28 5.33 -2.27
CA LEU A 77 12.56 5.25 -3.54
C LEU A 77 11.37 4.31 -3.44
N HIS A 78 10.31 4.62 -4.18
CA HIS A 78 9.22 3.68 -4.43
C HIS A 78 9.57 2.84 -5.66
N GLY A 79 9.87 1.56 -5.44
CA GLY A 79 10.34 0.68 -6.50
C GLY A 79 9.22 -0.01 -7.26
N GLU A 80 8.19 -0.48 -6.56
CA GLU A 80 7.10 -1.25 -7.15
C GLU A 80 5.82 -1.10 -6.34
N GLN A 81 4.68 -1.16 -7.04
CA GLN A 81 3.36 -1.22 -6.44
C GLN A 81 2.51 -2.26 -7.19
N GLU A 82 2.00 -3.25 -6.46
CA GLU A 82 1.16 -4.33 -6.99
C GLU A 82 -0.22 -4.29 -6.31
N PHE A 83 -1.26 -4.51 -7.10
CA PHE A 83 -2.62 -4.72 -6.61
C PHE A 83 -3.12 -6.06 -7.16
N GLU A 84 -3.54 -6.95 -6.26
CA GLU A 84 -4.15 -8.23 -6.61
C GLU A 84 -5.59 -8.22 -6.08
N TYR A 85 -6.56 -8.20 -6.99
CA TYR A 85 -7.97 -8.23 -6.65
C TYR A 85 -8.50 -9.67 -6.75
N VAL A 86 -8.98 -10.20 -5.62
CA VAL A 86 -9.65 -11.50 -5.55
C VAL A 86 -11.13 -11.35 -5.86
N ARG A 87 -11.71 -10.21 -5.44
CA ARG A 87 -13.11 -9.85 -5.69
C ARG A 87 -13.22 -8.35 -5.97
N PRO A 88 -14.24 -7.89 -6.74
CA PRO A 88 -14.51 -6.47 -6.90
C PRO A 88 -14.79 -5.80 -5.56
N ILE A 89 -14.29 -4.58 -5.40
CA ILE A 89 -14.59 -3.70 -4.27
C ILE A 89 -15.54 -2.62 -4.79
N ARG A 90 -16.61 -2.35 -4.04
CA ARG A 90 -17.66 -1.41 -4.44
C ARG A 90 -18.00 -0.45 -3.30
N ALA A 91 -18.60 0.68 -3.64
CA ALA A 91 -19.19 1.57 -2.65
C ALA A 91 -20.19 0.79 -1.77
N GLY A 92 -20.15 1.04 -0.47
CA GLY A 92 -20.91 0.31 0.54
C GLY A 92 -20.13 -0.78 1.25
N ASP A 93 -19.03 -1.27 0.68
CA ASP A 93 -18.15 -2.22 1.36
C ASP A 93 -17.47 -1.57 2.57
N VAL A 94 -17.31 -2.36 3.61
CA VAL A 94 -16.51 -2.00 4.78
C VAL A 94 -15.31 -2.96 4.83
N LEU A 95 -14.13 -2.42 4.55
CA LEU A 95 -12.92 -3.22 4.51
C LEU A 95 -12.19 -3.13 5.85
N THR A 96 -11.76 -4.29 6.35
CA THR A 96 -10.73 -4.40 7.38
C THR A 96 -9.42 -4.72 6.68
N PHE A 97 -8.34 -4.05 7.04
CA PHE A 97 -7.03 -4.32 6.46
C PHE A 97 -5.97 -4.41 7.54
N ARG A 98 -4.95 -5.17 7.25
CA ARG A 98 -3.73 -5.29 8.06
C ARG A 98 -2.50 -5.34 7.17
N SER A 99 -1.40 -4.84 7.69
CA SER A 99 -0.16 -4.75 6.94
C SER A 99 0.99 -5.45 7.65
N ARG A 100 1.95 -5.90 6.86
CA ARG A 100 3.21 -6.47 7.38
C ARG A 100 4.38 -6.11 6.48
N THR A 101 5.58 -6.14 7.02
CA THR A 101 6.78 -6.30 6.21
C THR A 101 6.87 -7.77 5.83
N LYS A 102 6.72 -8.06 4.55
CA LYS A 102 6.72 -9.44 4.04
C LYS A 102 8.13 -10.00 3.94
N ASP A 103 9.05 -9.17 3.45
CA ASP A 103 10.45 -9.55 3.25
C ASP A 103 11.38 -8.33 3.20
N VAL A 104 12.66 -8.56 3.45
CA VAL A 104 13.71 -7.54 3.32
C VAL A 104 14.92 -8.17 2.64
N LEU A 105 15.31 -7.60 1.51
CA LEU A 105 16.45 -8.03 0.71
C LEU A 105 17.51 -6.94 0.68
N GLN A 106 18.78 -7.33 0.68
CA GLN A 106 19.90 -6.42 0.47
C GLN A 106 20.70 -6.85 -0.74
N LYS A 107 21.07 -5.89 -1.58
CA LYS A 107 21.85 -6.12 -2.80
C LYS A 107 22.90 -5.03 -2.94
N GLU A 108 24.06 -5.39 -3.47
CA GLU A 108 25.06 -4.42 -3.89
C GLU A 108 24.57 -3.65 -5.12
N GLY A 109 24.63 -2.33 -5.03
CA GLY A 109 24.28 -1.45 -6.13
C GLY A 109 25.35 -1.43 -7.21
N LYS A 110 24.96 -1.26 -8.47
CA LYS A 110 25.91 -1.18 -9.62
C LYS A 110 26.92 -0.03 -9.49
N ARG A 111 26.61 1.00 -8.71
CA ARG A 111 27.47 2.17 -8.47
C ARG A 111 28.21 2.08 -7.11
N GLY A 112 28.21 0.91 -6.48
CA GLY A 112 28.72 0.67 -5.15
C GLY A 112 27.68 0.94 -4.05
N GLY A 113 27.94 0.38 -2.86
CA GLY A 113 27.11 0.50 -1.67
C GLY A 113 25.90 -0.43 -1.66
N THR A 114 25.33 -0.62 -0.48
CA THR A 114 24.22 -1.57 -0.25
C THR A 114 22.88 -0.90 -0.46
N MET A 115 22.01 -1.51 -1.26
CA MET A 115 20.61 -1.14 -1.41
C MET A 115 19.74 -2.10 -0.59
N THR A 116 18.81 -1.55 0.19
CA THR A 116 17.86 -2.32 0.99
C THR A 116 16.48 -2.25 0.39
N PHE A 117 15.90 -3.39 0.05
CA PHE A 117 14.56 -3.53 -0.50
C PHE A 117 13.63 -4.02 0.61
N VAL A 118 12.62 -3.23 0.93
CA VAL A 118 11.60 -3.58 1.92
C VAL A 118 10.30 -3.86 1.20
N ILE A 119 9.83 -5.09 1.28
CA ILE A 119 8.58 -5.53 0.65
C ILE A 119 7.47 -5.50 1.70
N GLY A 120 6.52 -4.58 1.51
CA GLY A 120 5.31 -4.48 2.30
C GLY A 120 4.15 -5.23 1.67
N GLU A 121 3.27 -5.78 2.48
CA GLU A 121 2.02 -6.40 2.04
C GLU A 121 0.87 -5.98 2.94
N THR A 122 -0.25 -5.57 2.33
CA THR A 122 -1.50 -5.26 3.00
C THR A 122 -2.59 -6.20 2.48
N GLU A 123 -3.29 -6.87 3.40
CA GLU A 123 -4.42 -7.74 3.12
C GLU A 123 -5.71 -7.00 3.44
N PHE A 124 -6.67 -7.05 2.53
CA PHE A 124 -8.00 -6.44 2.69
C PHE A 124 -9.08 -7.52 2.74
N ARG A 125 -9.96 -7.42 3.73
CA ARG A 125 -11.14 -8.27 3.90
C ARG A 125 -12.41 -7.42 3.89
N ASN A 126 -13.48 -7.96 3.31
CA ASN A 126 -14.79 -7.30 3.34
C ASN A 126 -15.50 -7.48 4.69
N GLN A 127 -16.72 -6.94 4.80
CA GLN A 127 -17.58 -7.06 6.00
C GLN A 127 -18.00 -8.49 6.34
N HIS A 128 -17.83 -9.43 5.41
CA HIS A 128 -18.13 -10.87 5.60
C HIS A 128 -16.88 -11.67 6.01
N GLY A 129 -15.71 -11.02 6.13
CA GLY A 129 -14.45 -11.69 6.44
C GLY A 129 -13.72 -12.31 5.26
N ASP A 130 -14.26 -12.18 4.04
CA ASP A 130 -13.62 -12.66 2.83
C ASP A 130 -12.45 -11.78 2.41
N VAL A 131 -11.33 -12.39 2.03
CA VAL A 131 -10.23 -11.65 1.41
C VAL A 131 -10.69 -11.13 0.04
N VAL A 132 -10.55 -9.83 -0.18
CA VAL A 132 -10.95 -9.17 -1.43
C VAL A 132 -9.77 -8.65 -2.23
N ALA A 133 -8.67 -8.28 -1.58
CA ALA A 133 -7.48 -7.79 -2.27
C ALA A 133 -6.22 -7.93 -1.42
N TYR A 134 -5.09 -7.91 -2.13
CA TYR A 134 -3.76 -7.65 -1.59
C TYR A 134 -3.15 -6.44 -2.29
N MET A 135 -2.47 -5.64 -1.52
CA MET A 135 -1.63 -4.55 -2.03
C MET A 135 -0.21 -4.79 -1.56
N ARG A 136 0.75 -4.82 -2.48
CA ARG A 136 2.17 -5.01 -2.17
C ARG A 136 2.98 -3.86 -2.72
N ASN A 137 3.98 -3.45 -1.98
CA ASN A 137 4.88 -2.39 -2.40
C ASN A 137 6.33 -2.76 -2.07
N THR A 138 7.24 -2.29 -2.90
CA THR A 138 8.67 -2.37 -2.64
C THR A 138 9.23 -0.97 -2.44
N ALA A 139 9.68 -0.69 -1.23
CA ALA A 139 10.46 0.50 -0.93
C ALA A 139 11.95 0.17 -1.02
N ILE A 140 12.75 1.07 -1.57
CA ILE A 140 14.19 0.87 -1.77
C ILE A 140 14.95 1.99 -1.05
N GLU A 141 15.73 1.63 -0.03
CA GLU A 141 16.71 2.55 0.53
C GLU A 141 18.02 2.40 -0.25
N THR A 142 18.44 3.49 -0.90
CA THR A 142 19.68 3.53 -1.69
C THR A 142 20.90 3.79 -0.80
N ALA A 143 22.10 3.45 -1.28
CA ALA A 143 23.35 3.69 -0.56
C ALA A 143 23.59 5.19 -0.29
N ASP A 144 23.29 6.04 -1.28
CA ASP A 144 23.44 7.48 -1.22
C ASP A 144 22.09 8.18 -1.26
N ALA A 145 22.05 9.44 -0.79
CA ALA A 145 20.86 10.26 -0.90
C ALA A 145 20.47 10.46 -2.37
N VAL A 146 19.15 10.37 -2.64
CA VAL A 146 18.61 10.66 -3.97
C VAL A 146 18.81 12.15 -4.24
N LYS A 147 19.56 12.45 -5.30
CA LYS A 147 19.72 13.85 -5.76
C LYS A 147 18.44 14.22 -6.51
N GLY A 148 17.70 15.19 -5.96
CA GLY A 148 16.55 15.81 -6.63
C GLY A 148 16.97 16.63 -7.86
#